data_7ae7aba71a1d0758f61675ffe1822314
#
_entry.id   7ae7aba71a1d0758f61675ffe1822314
#
_cell.length_a   1.000
_cell.length_b   1.000
_cell.length_c   1.000
_cell.angle_alpha   90.00
_cell.angle_beta   90.00
_cell.angle_gamma   90.00
#
_symmetry.space_group_name_H-M   'P 1'
#
loop_
_entity.id
_entity.type
_entity.pdbx_description
1 polymer ?
#
loop_
_entity_poly.entity_id
_entity_poly.type
_entity_poly.pdbx_seq_one_letter_code
_entity_poly.pdbx_strand_id
1 'polypeptide(L)'
;MATYTTNSGIKKIATGDESGTWGTSTNTNFDIIDRIAAGVGDITLSGTTHTLTTSDGSASDGQYHVLLLGGSPSGTNTITVSPNDAKRMYFVKNNSGQSAIFSQGAGANVT
;
A
#
# COMPACT_ATOMS: atom_id res chain seq x y z
N MET A 1 -12.91 20.50 7.05
CA MET A 1 -12.17 19.27 7.37
C MET A 1 -11.99 18.44 6.12
N ALA A 2 -10.79 17.97 5.89
CA ALA A 2 -10.52 17.11 4.73
C ALA A 2 -11.19 15.74 4.89
N THR A 3 -11.63 15.19 3.78
CA THR A 3 -12.13 13.82 3.72
C THR A 3 -11.28 13.05 2.71
N TYR A 4 -11.55 11.76 2.53
CA TYR A 4 -10.76 10.93 1.64
C TYR A 4 -11.69 10.15 0.71
N THR A 5 -11.18 9.79 -0.47
CA THR A 5 -11.94 8.95 -1.38
C THR A 5 -12.09 7.55 -0.78
N THR A 6 -13.24 6.94 -1.00
CA THR A 6 -13.62 5.66 -0.38
C THR A 6 -12.67 4.51 -0.76
N ASN A 7 -12.22 4.47 -2.01
CA ASN A 7 -11.48 3.31 -2.50
C ASN A 7 -9.97 3.50 -2.43
N SER A 8 -9.47 4.70 -2.72
CA SER A 8 -8.04 4.93 -2.91
C SER A 8 -7.39 5.75 -1.81
N GLY A 9 -8.16 6.30 -0.88
CA GLY A 9 -7.62 7.13 0.18
C GLY A 9 -7.02 8.45 -0.30
N ILE A 10 -7.49 8.97 -1.44
CA ILE A 10 -7.04 10.25 -1.98
C ILE A 10 -7.68 11.37 -1.17
N LYS A 11 -6.87 12.33 -0.75
CA LYS A 11 -7.36 13.43 0.08
C LYS A 11 -8.26 14.37 -0.72
N LYS A 12 -9.44 14.64 -0.19
CA LYS A 12 -10.38 15.61 -0.74
C LYS A 12 -10.27 16.87 0.11
N ILE A 13 -9.74 17.92 -0.47
CA ILE A 13 -9.52 19.19 0.22
C ILE A 13 -10.81 20.01 0.18
N ALA A 14 -11.32 20.40 1.34
CA ALA A 14 -12.51 21.26 1.41
C ALA A 14 -12.14 22.68 1.01
N THR A 15 -13.13 23.41 0.52
CA THR A 15 -12.94 24.83 0.17
C THR A 15 -12.45 25.61 1.38
N GLY A 16 -11.35 26.33 1.23
CA GLY A 16 -10.74 27.11 2.30
C GLY A 16 -9.77 26.35 3.18
N ASP A 17 -9.70 25.01 3.05
CA ASP A 17 -8.74 24.21 3.78
C ASP A 17 -7.35 24.30 3.13
N GLU A 18 -6.33 23.88 3.87
CA GLU A 18 -4.98 23.70 3.36
C GLU A 18 -4.32 25.00 2.84
N SER A 19 -4.68 26.14 3.44
CA SER A 19 -4.04 27.42 3.09
C SER A 19 -2.52 27.30 3.30
N GLY A 20 -1.77 27.51 2.22
CA GLY A 20 -0.31 27.36 2.21
C GLY A 20 0.20 25.93 2.07
N THR A 21 -0.66 24.91 2.14
CA THR A 21 -0.23 23.50 2.06
C THR A 21 -1.00 22.68 1.03
N TRP A 22 -1.98 23.25 0.34
CA TRP A 22 -2.79 22.50 -0.61
C TRP A 22 -1.95 21.92 -1.77
N GLY A 23 -0.88 22.61 -2.16
CA GLY A 23 0.03 22.11 -3.20
C GLY A 23 0.72 20.82 -2.78
N THR A 24 1.18 20.75 -1.54
CA THR A 24 1.79 19.53 -0.99
C THR A 24 0.79 18.39 -0.97
N SER A 25 -0.43 18.63 -0.48
CA SER A 25 -1.48 17.61 -0.43
C SER A 25 -1.88 17.15 -1.83
N THR A 26 -1.98 18.06 -2.78
CA THR A 26 -2.31 17.74 -4.18
C THR A 26 -1.22 16.87 -4.81
N ASN A 27 0.04 17.21 -4.59
CA ASN A 27 1.15 16.43 -5.12
C ASN A 27 1.23 15.04 -4.49
N THR A 28 0.97 14.93 -3.20
CA THR A 28 0.88 13.62 -2.54
C THR A 28 -0.25 12.79 -3.14
N ASN A 29 -1.38 13.38 -3.46
CA ASN A 29 -2.47 12.70 -4.14
C ASN A 29 -2.04 12.17 -5.50
N PHE A 30 -1.29 12.93 -6.26
CA PHE A 30 -0.76 12.49 -7.55
C PHE A 30 0.19 11.30 -7.37
N ASP A 31 1.02 11.30 -6.34
CA ASP A 31 1.91 10.18 -6.03
C ASP A 31 1.11 8.92 -5.71
N ILE A 32 0.03 9.04 -4.95
CA ILE A 32 -0.86 7.91 -4.64
C ILE A 32 -1.50 7.36 -5.90
N ILE A 33 -2.03 8.23 -6.76
CA ILE A 33 -2.67 7.83 -8.01
C ILE A 33 -1.66 7.12 -8.92
N ASP A 34 -0.45 7.65 -9.02
CA ASP A 34 0.61 7.06 -9.84
C ASP A 34 0.99 5.67 -9.34
N ARG A 35 1.12 5.48 -8.02
CA ARG A 35 1.41 4.17 -7.43
C ARG A 35 0.32 3.15 -7.75
N ILE A 36 -0.95 3.55 -7.64
CA ILE A 36 -2.08 2.67 -7.88
C ILE A 36 -2.18 2.30 -9.36
N ALA A 37 -1.93 3.27 -10.24
CA ALA A 37 -2.11 3.06 -11.69
C ALA A 37 -0.97 2.27 -12.31
N ALA A 38 0.28 2.54 -11.93
CA ALA A 38 1.45 1.99 -12.62
C ALA A 38 2.65 1.76 -11.70
N GLY A 39 2.50 1.94 -10.41
CA GLY A 39 3.63 1.85 -9.48
C GLY A 39 4.16 0.44 -9.30
N VAL A 40 5.49 0.30 -9.33
CA VAL A 40 6.19 -0.94 -9.00
C VAL A 40 6.92 -0.71 -7.69
N GLY A 41 6.55 -1.46 -6.65
CA GLY A 41 7.14 -1.33 -5.33
C GLY A 41 8.08 -2.46 -5.00
N ASP A 42 9.30 -2.12 -4.59
CA ASP A 42 10.23 -3.09 -4.03
C ASP A 42 9.92 -3.25 -2.55
N ILE A 43 9.43 -4.43 -2.18
CA ILE A 43 9.09 -4.74 -0.79
C ILE A 43 10.22 -5.58 -0.22
N THR A 44 10.96 -5.01 0.71
CA THR A 44 12.07 -5.72 1.38
C THR A 44 11.51 -6.49 2.57
N LEU A 45 11.47 -7.81 2.44
CA LEU A 45 10.98 -8.68 3.50
C LEU A 45 12.11 -9.00 4.49
N SER A 46 11.75 -9.08 5.75
CA SER A 46 12.66 -9.55 6.81
C SER A 46 11.85 -10.31 7.85
N GLY A 47 12.50 -11.23 8.57
CA GLY A 47 11.78 -12.06 9.54
C GLY A 47 10.69 -12.90 8.88
N THR A 48 9.55 -12.98 9.52
CA THR A 48 8.42 -13.83 9.07
C THR A 48 7.12 -13.06 8.87
N THR A 49 7.13 -11.75 9.04
CA THR A 49 5.92 -10.92 8.88
C THR A 49 6.23 -9.60 8.17
N HIS A 50 5.26 -9.10 7.44
CA HIS A 50 5.28 -7.77 6.84
C HIS A 50 3.86 -7.24 6.75
N THR A 51 3.67 -5.95 6.96
CA THR A 51 2.36 -5.31 6.80
C THR A 51 2.39 -4.39 5.59
N LEU A 52 1.53 -4.68 4.59
CA LEU A 52 1.28 -3.77 3.48
C LEU A 52 0.25 -2.74 3.93
N THR A 53 0.67 -1.50 4.02
CA THR A 53 -0.17 -0.43 4.54
C THR A 53 -0.71 0.42 3.40
N THR A 54 -2.00 0.72 3.44
CA THR A 54 -2.63 1.73 2.59
C THR A 54 -3.13 2.84 3.50
N SER A 55 -2.46 3.98 3.47
CA SER A 55 -2.78 5.12 4.33
C SER A 55 -3.56 6.17 3.55
N ASP A 56 -4.58 6.74 4.19
CA ASP A 56 -5.33 7.84 3.59
C ASP A 56 -4.46 9.10 3.52
N GLY A 57 -4.40 9.69 2.34
CA GLY A 57 -3.69 10.96 2.14
C GLY A 57 -2.18 10.89 2.23
N SER A 58 -1.60 9.69 2.29
CA SER A 58 -0.14 9.50 2.38
C SER A 58 0.31 8.37 1.45
N ALA A 59 1.52 8.50 0.90
CA ALA A 59 2.11 7.44 0.12
C ALA A 59 2.52 6.27 1.03
N SER A 60 2.17 5.06 0.63
CA SER A 60 2.44 3.85 1.43
C SER A 60 2.69 2.66 0.52
N ASP A 61 3.26 1.59 1.08
CA ASP A 61 3.68 0.43 0.28
C ASP A 61 2.52 -0.42 -0.24
N GLY A 62 1.37 -0.37 0.40
CA GLY A 62 0.18 -1.09 -0.05
C GLY A 62 -0.53 -0.44 -1.23
N GLN A 63 -0.05 0.68 -1.73
CA GLN A 63 -0.63 1.40 -2.86
C GLN A 63 -0.03 1.01 -4.22
N TYR A 64 1.08 0.28 -4.24
CA TYR A 64 1.70 -0.12 -5.49
C TYR A 64 0.84 -1.13 -6.25
N HIS A 65 0.82 -0.99 -7.56
CA HIS A 65 0.10 -1.92 -8.44
C HIS A 65 0.85 -3.25 -8.60
N VAL A 66 2.17 -3.19 -8.67
CA VAL A 66 3.06 -4.35 -8.78
C VAL A 66 3.96 -4.40 -7.56
N LEU A 67 4.03 -5.56 -6.93
CA LEU A 67 4.88 -5.79 -5.77
C LEU A 67 6.02 -6.74 -6.15
N LEU A 68 7.26 -6.28 -5.97
CA LEU A 68 8.44 -7.14 -6.11
C LEU A 68 8.93 -7.47 -4.69
N LEU A 69 8.72 -8.71 -4.28
CA LEU A 69 9.13 -9.17 -2.96
C LEU A 69 10.59 -9.58 -3.00
N GLY A 70 11.38 -8.94 -2.16
CA GLY A 70 12.82 -9.21 -2.07
C GLY A 70 13.27 -9.27 -0.63
N GLY A 71 14.56 -9.03 -0.39
CA GLY A 71 15.14 -9.07 0.93
C GLY A 71 15.56 -10.46 1.34
N SER A 72 15.72 -10.68 2.64
CA SER A 72 16.20 -11.94 3.21
C SER A 72 15.31 -12.36 4.38
N PRO A 73 14.06 -12.80 4.11
CA PRO A 73 13.19 -13.28 5.18
C PRO A 73 13.78 -14.55 5.81
N SER A 74 13.55 -14.74 7.10
CA SER A 74 14.10 -15.86 7.84
C SER A 74 13.32 -17.17 7.63
N GLY A 75 12.19 -17.11 6.95
CA GLY A 75 11.34 -18.26 6.63
C GLY A 75 10.14 -17.79 5.84
N THR A 76 9.08 -18.57 5.79
CA THR A 76 7.83 -18.16 5.16
C THR A 76 7.37 -16.84 5.77
N ASN A 77 7.10 -15.85 4.92
CA ASN A 77 6.73 -14.51 5.37
C ASN A 77 5.24 -14.31 5.15
N THR A 78 4.53 -13.90 6.22
CA THR A 78 3.10 -13.58 6.13
C THR A 78 2.97 -12.07 5.92
N ILE A 79 2.37 -11.71 4.78
CA ILE A 79 2.15 -10.32 4.39
C ILE A 79 0.70 -9.99 4.64
N THR A 80 0.45 -9.09 5.60
CA THR A 80 -0.90 -8.69 6.00
C THR A 80 -1.27 -7.39 5.32
N VAL A 81 -2.41 -7.38 4.63
CA VAL A 81 -2.95 -6.17 4.00
C VAL A 81 -3.69 -5.36 5.06
N SER A 82 -3.33 -4.09 5.21
CA SER A 82 -3.93 -3.20 6.20
C SER A 82 -4.26 -1.84 5.58
N PRO A 83 -5.48 -1.32 5.71
CA PRO A 83 -6.63 -1.99 6.32
C PRO A 83 -7.11 -3.16 5.46
N ASN A 84 -7.80 -4.11 6.08
CA ASN A 84 -8.20 -5.34 5.40
C ASN A 84 -9.32 -5.15 4.36
N ASP A 85 -9.94 -4.00 4.34
CA ASP A 85 -10.96 -3.63 3.36
C ASP A 85 -10.42 -2.73 2.24
N ALA A 86 -9.12 -2.54 2.17
CA ALA A 86 -8.51 -1.75 1.09
C ALA A 86 -8.81 -2.36 -0.27
N LYS A 87 -9.26 -1.53 -1.20
CA LYS A 87 -9.66 -1.99 -2.53
C LYS A 87 -8.48 -1.86 -3.49
N ARG A 88 -7.75 -2.96 -3.63
CA ARG A 88 -6.52 -3.01 -4.44
C ARG A 88 -6.45 -4.30 -5.22
N MET A 89 -5.79 -4.22 -6.36
CA MET A 89 -5.36 -5.37 -7.13
C MET A 89 -3.84 -5.34 -7.21
N TYR A 90 -3.22 -6.46 -6.91
CA TYR A 90 -1.75 -6.55 -6.93
C TYR A 90 -1.30 -7.60 -7.92
N PHE A 91 -0.26 -7.26 -8.69
CA PHE A 91 0.55 -8.22 -9.41
C PHE A 91 1.83 -8.44 -8.59
N VAL A 92 2.10 -9.69 -8.20
CA VAL A 92 3.16 -10.00 -7.25
C VAL A 92 4.20 -10.89 -7.89
N LYS A 93 5.48 -10.50 -7.78
CA LYS A 93 6.61 -11.35 -8.11
C LYS A 93 7.42 -11.58 -6.85
N ASN A 94 7.60 -12.85 -6.48
CA ASN A 94 8.33 -13.21 -5.26
C ASN A 94 9.77 -13.60 -5.61
N ASN A 95 10.71 -12.72 -5.32
CA ASN A 95 12.14 -12.95 -5.48
C ASN A 95 12.86 -13.09 -4.13
N SER A 96 12.12 -13.32 -3.04
CA SER A 96 12.71 -13.33 -1.69
C SER A 96 13.42 -14.63 -1.33
N GLY A 97 13.20 -15.69 -2.09
CA GLY A 97 13.75 -17.02 -1.79
C GLY A 97 12.95 -17.82 -0.77
N GLN A 98 11.89 -17.25 -0.20
CA GLN A 98 10.99 -17.90 0.74
C GLN A 98 9.55 -17.77 0.25
N SER A 99 8.67 -18.65 0.73
CA SER A 99 7.24 -18.54 0.44
C SER A 99 6.66 -17.28 1.08
N ALA A 100 5.70 -16.67 0.39
CA ALA A 100 4.97 -15.52 0.90
C ALA A 100 3.49 -15.87 1.01
N ILE A 101 2.89 -15.55 2.16
CA ILE A 101 1.48 -15.76 2.42
C ILE A 101 0.82 -14.39 2.49
N PHE A 102 -0.19 -14.16 1.64
CA PHE A 102 -0.98 -12.94 1.69
C PHE A 102 -2.21 -13.16 2.55
N SER A 103 -2.41 -12.29 3.53
CA SER A 103 -3.47 -12.39 4.52
C SER A 103 -4.15 -11.04 4.70
N GLN A 104 -5.43 -11.07 4.97
CA GLN A 104 -6.15 -9.88 5.44
C GLN A 104 -6.32 -9.86 6.96
N GLY A 105 -5.63 -10.74 7.66
CA GLY A 105 -5.71 -10.85 9.12
C GLY A 105 -6.72 -11.87 9.60
N ALA A 106 -7.67 -12.26 8.76
CA ALA A 106 -8.71 -13.26 9.07
C ALA A 106 -9.15 -13.96 7.80
N GLY A 107 -9.68 -15.14 7.91
CA GLY A 107 -10.19 -15.92 6.77
C GLY A 107 -9.08 -16.63 6.01
N ALA A 108 -9.35 -16.97 4.75
CA ALA A 108 -8.44 -17.74 3.93
C ALA A 108 -7.28 -16.88 3.43
N ASN A 109 -6.10 -17.46 3.35
CA ASN A 109 -4.90 -16.82 2.85
C ASN A 109 -4.53 -17.37 1.48
N VAL A 110 -3.67 -16.63 0.76
CA VAL A 110 -3.09 -17.04 -0.50
C VAL A 110 -1.57 -17.14 -0.32
N THR A 111 -1.02 -18.27 -0.74
CA THR A 111 0.42 -18.51 -0.67
C THR A 111 1.06 -18.37 -2.04
#